data_27458dbfb50058d6b524ce036543fee0
#
_entry.id   27458dbfb50058d6b524ce036543fee0
#
_cell.length_a   1.000
_cell.length_b   1.000
_cell.length_c   1.000
_cell.angle_alpha   90.00
_cell.angle_beta   90.00
_cell.angle_gamma   90.00
#
_symmetry.space_group_name_H-M   'P 1'
#
loop_
_entity.id
_entity.type
_entity.pdbx_description
1 polymer ?
#
loop_
_entity_poly.entity_id
_entity_poly.type
_entity_poly.pdbx_seq_one_letter_code
_entity_poly.pdbx_strand_id
1 'polypeptide(L)'
;MATIHELHKKLVNKEISAVELTNAVIAHKAKVEPTVHAYLSDSHDRALATAKLVDEAIAKGEAISPLAGIPGAIKDNICIKDEPATCASKMLENFVPPYNASVIERLQDNHYISLGKLNMDEFAMG
;
A
#
# COMPACT_ATOMS: atom_id res chain seq x y z
N MET A 1 4.69 5.87 -17.73
CA MET A 1 4.11 5.54 -16.40
C MET A 1 2.82 4.77 -16.66
N ALA A 2 2.62 3.59 -16.04
CA ALA A 2 1.42 2.78 -16.23
C ALA A 2 0.27 3.28 -15.33
N THR A 3 -0.95 3.26 -15.85
CA THR A 3 -2.15 3.57 -15.06
C THR A 3 -2.62 2.33 -14.27
N ILE A 4 -3.49 2.53 -13.27
CA ILE A 4 -4.12 1.42 -12.52
C ILE A 4 -4.82 0.44 -13.48
N HIS A 5 -5.54 0.96 -14.48
CA HIS A 5 -6.26 0.12 -15.45
C HIS A 5 -5.31 -0.72 -16.32
N GLU A 6 -4.17 -0.15 -16.74
CA GLU A 6 -3.16 -0.90 -17.50
C GLU A 6 -2.50 -1.98 -16.65
N LEU A 7 -2.18 -1.67 -15.38
CA LEU A 7 -1.64 -2.66 -14.45
C LEU A 7 -2.64 -3.77 -14.15
N HIS A 8 -3.91 -3.43 -13.93
CA HIS A 8 -4.98 -4.43 -13.75
C HIS A 8 -5.09 -5.38 -14.94
N LYS A 9 -5.06 -4.85 -16.18
CA LYS A 9 -5.06 -5.69 -17.39
C LYS A 9 -3.87 -6.64 -17.43
N LYS A 10 -2.67 -6.16 -17.10
CA LYS A 10 -1.46 -6.99 -17.05
C LYS A 10 -1.54 -8.09 -16.01
N LEU A 11 -2.10 -7.80 -14.84
CA LEU A 11 -2.31 -8.79 -13.78
C LEU A 11 -3.30 -9.87 -14.23
N VAL A 12 -4.46 -9.48 -14.77
CA VAL A 12 -5.49 -10.42 -15.26
C VAL A 12 -4.96 -11.29 -16.40
N ASN A 13 -4.19 -10.69 -17.30
CA ASN A 13 -3.57 -11.42 -18.43
C ASN A 13 -2.35 -12.26 -18.03
N LYS A 14 -1.96 -12.24 -16.74
CA LYS A 14 -0.77 -12.94 -16.21
C LYS A 14 0.55 -12.52 -16.88
N GLU A 15 0.61 -11.28 -17.38
CA GLU A 15 1.84 -10.70 -17.95
C GLU A 15 2.83 -10.30 -16.85
N ILE A 16 2.32 -9.99 -15.64
CA ILE A 16 3.07 -9.71 -14.43
C ILE A 16 2.28 -10.25 -13.24
N SER A 17 2.96 -10.69 -12.19
CA SER A 17 2.32 -11.05 -10.93
C SER A 17 2.21 -9.83 -10.00
N ALA A 18 1.29 -9.89 -9.03
CA ALA A 18 1.16 -8.86 -8.00
C ALA A 18 2.41 -8.80 -7.12
N VAL A 19 3.03 -9.95 -6.86
CA VAL A 19 4.31 -10.03 -6.12
C VAL A 19 5.44 -9.36 -6.90
N GLU A 20 5.58 -9.62 -8.19
CA GLU A 20 6.60 -8.97 -9.04
C GLU A 20 6.40 -7.45 -9.10
N LEU A 21 5.16 -7.01 -9.31
CA LEU A 21 4.81 -5.58 -9.34
C LEU A 21 5.15 -4.90 -8.01
N THR A 22 4.77 -5.52 -6.88
CA THR A 22 5.05 -5.00 -5.53
C THR A 22 6.55 -4.90 -5.28
N ASN A 23 7.31 -5.95 -5.60
CA ASN A 23 8.76 -5.95 -5.46
C ASN A 23 9.44 -4.88 -6.34
N ALA A 24 8.96 -4.68 -7.56
CA ALA A 24 9.50 -3.64 -8.44
C ALA A 24 9.30 -2.23 -7.86
N VAL A 25 8.12 -1.97 -7.25
CA VAL A 25 7.84 -0.68 -6.60
C VAL A 25 8.67 -0.50 -5.32
N ILE A 26 8.83 -1.55 -4.51
CA ILE A 26 9.70 -1.53 -3.33
C ILE A 26 11.15 -1.23 -3.73
N ALA A 27 11.65 -1.88 -4.78
CA ALA A 27 13.00 -1.66 -5.28
C ALA A 27 13.19 -0.23 -5.81
N HIS A 28 12.20 0.32 -6.51
CA HIS A 28 12.24 1.72 -6.95
C HIS A 28 12.21 2.68 -5.76
N LYS A 29 11.32 2.45 -4.79
CA LYS A 29 11.26 3.20 -3.54
C LYS A 29 12.63 3.24 -2.86
N ALA A 30 13.28 2.10 -2.69
CA ALA A 30 14.60 2.01 -2.04
C ALA A 30 15.67 2.90 -2.70
N LYS A 31 15.57 3.16 -4.01
CA LYS A 31 16.49 4.03 -4.74
C LYS A 31 16.23 5.52 -4.51
N VAL A 32 14.95 5.92 -4.39
CA VAL A 32 14.57 7.34 -4.35
C VAL A 32 14.34 7.85 -2.92
N GLU A 33 13.94 6.99 -2.00
CA GLU A 33 13.56 7.34 -0.63
C GLU A 33 14.66 8.08 0.15
N PRO A 34 15.96 7.74 0.03
CA PRO A 34 17.04 8.47 0.71
C PRO A 34 17.09 9.96 0.34
N THR A 35 16.55 10.34 -0.83
CA THR A 35 16.49 11.72 -1.29
C THR A 35 15.13 12.36 -1.03
N VAL A 36 14.06 11.59 -1.20
CA VAL A 36 12.68 12.11 -1.19
C VAL A 36 12.09 12.18 0.22
N HIS A 37 12.39 11.20 1.09
CA HIS A 37 11.87 11.09 2.46
C HIS A 37 10.34 11.15 2.51
N ALA A 38 9.69 10.39 1.62
CA ALA A 38 8.23 10.38 1.50
C ALA A 38 7.54 9.47 2.52
N TYR A 39 8.24 8.46 3.04
CA TYR A 39 7.65 7.48 3.95
C TYR A 39 8.10 7.70 5.39
N LEU A 40 7.15 7.60 6.34
CA LEU A 40 7.42 7.59 7.77
C LEU A 40 7.53 6.17 8.33
N SER A 41 6.82 5.21 7.74
CA SER A 41 6.89 3.80 8.09
C SER A 41 6.62 2.91 6.89
N ASP A 42 7.09 1.67 6.96
CA ASP A 42 7.00 0.67 5.91
C ASP A 42 6.15 -0.52 6.34
N SER A 43 5.43 -1.12 5.38
CA SER A 43 4.57 -2.30 5.57
C SER A 43 4.85 -3.36 4.51
N HIS A 44 6.13 -3.57 4.14
CA HIS A 44 6.52 -4.42 3.02
C HIS A 44 6.08 -5.88 3.19
N ASP A 45 6.17 -6.45 4.39
CA ASP A 45 5.78 -7.84 4.65
C ASP A 45 4.26 -8.04 4.45
N ARG A 46 3.45 -7.12 4.96
CA ARG A 46 1.99 -7.12 4.77
C ARG A 46 1.64 -6.91 3.29
N ALA A 47 2.35 -6.01 2.62
CA ALA A 47 2.18 -5.74 1.20
C ALA A 47 2.42 -7.01 0.36
N LEU A 48 3.51 -7.73 0.60
CA LEU A 48 3.83 -8.96 -0.11
C LEU A 48 2.86 -10.10 0.23
N ALA A 49 2.36 -10.17 1.46
CA ALA A 49 1.33 -11.14 1.83
C ALA A 49 0.03 -10.91 1.04
N THR A 50 -0.41 -9.66 0.93
CA THR A 50 -1.59 -9.29 0.11
C THR A 50 -1.35 -9.58 -1.37
N ALA A 51 -0.17 -9.28 -1.89
CA ALA A 51 0.19 -9.58 -3.28
C ALA A 51 0.08 -11.08 -3.59
N LYS A 52 0.54 -11.95 -2.69
CA LYS A 52 0.42 -13.40 -2.82
C LYS A 52 -1.04 -13.86 -2.88
N LEU A 53 -1.90 -13.31 -2.03
CA LEU A 53 -3.34 -13.62 -2.04
C LEU A 53 -3.99 -13.26 -3.39
N VAL A 54 -3.60 -12.12 -3.97
CA VAL A 54 -4.10 -11.72 -5.30
C VAL A 54 -3.60 -12.68 -6.39
N ASP A 55 -2.33 -13.03 -6.37
CA ASP A 55 -1.76 -13.99 -7.33
C ASP A 55 -2.43 -15.36 -7.24
N GLU A 56 -2.74 -15.83 -6.02
CA GLU A 56 -3.48 -17.07 -5.80
C GLU A 56 -4.91 -16.99 -6.36
N ALA A 57 -5.61 -15.87 -6.18
CA ALA A 57 -6.95 -15.65 -6.73
C ALA A 57 -6.93 -15.68 -8.27
N ILE A 58 -5.95 -15.01 -8.89
CA ILE A 58 -5.77 -15.01 -10.36
C ILE A 58 -5.46 -16.43 -10.85
N ALA A 59 -4.62 -17.18 -10.16
CA ALA A 59 -4.26 -18.55 -10.51
C ALA A 59 -5.48 -19.50 -10.49
N LYS A 60 -6.42 -19.27 -9.56
CA LYS A 60 -7.69 -20.01 -9.46
C LYS A 60 -8.74 -19.58 -10.49
N GLY A 61 -8.46 -18.55 -11.29
CA GLY A 61 -9.43 -18.00 -12.26
C GLY A 61 -10.52 -17.11 -11.63
N GLU A 62 -10.34 -16.67 -10.41
CA GLU A 62 -11.28 -15.75 -9.75
C GLU A 62 -11.19 -14.34 -10.34
N ALA A 63 -12.32 -13.65 -10.43
CA ALA A 63 -12.34 -12.25 -10.81
C ALA A 63 -11.77 -11.40 -9.66
N ILE A 64 -10.90 -10.45 -10.01
CA ILE A 64 -10.32 -9.51 -9.04
C ILE A 64 -10.83 -8.09 -9.26
N SER A 65 -10.89 -7.31 -8.17
CA SER A 65 -11.22 -5.89 -8.24
C SER A 65 -10.15 -5.11 -9.04
N PRO A 66 -10.51 -3.98 -9.68
CA PRO A 66 -9.54 -3.12 -10.38
C PRO A 66 -8.39 -2.63 -9.52
N LEU A 67 -8.56 -2.57 -8.18
CA LEU A 67 -7.53 -2.16 -7.22
C LEU A 67 -6.71 -3.33 -6.67
N ALA A 68 -7.16 -4.57 -6.89
CA ALA A 68 -6.48 -5.74 -6.35
C ALA A 68 -5.06 -5.88 -6.91
N GLY A 69 -4.11 -6.03 -6.01
CA GLY A 69 -2.70 -6.18 -6.40
C GLY A 69 -2.00 -4.89 -6.84
N ILE A 70 -2.65 -3.74 -6.70
CA ILE A 70 -2.06 -2.43 -7.06
C ILE A 70 -1.32 -1.87 -5.84
N PRO A 71 0.01 -1.69 -5.90
CA PRO A 71 0.79 -1.13 -4.82
C PRO A 71 0.68 0.39 -4.76
N GLY A 72 0.53 0.91 -3.55
CA GLY A 72 0.50 2.34 -3.28
C GLY A 72 0.82 2.62 -1.82
N ALA A 73 0.48 3.79 -1.32
CA ALA A 73 0.77 4.22 0.04
C ALA A 73 -0.38 5.04 0.64
N ILE A 74 -0.37 5.17 1.95
CA ILE A 74 -1.44 5.81 2.72
C ILE A 74 -0.86 6.96 3.53
N LYS A 75 -1.51 8.11 3.49
CA LYS A 75 -1.10 9.29 4.28
C LYS A 75 -1.13 8.97 5.78
N ASP A 76 -0.18 9.47 6.55
CA ASP A 76 0.00 9.07 7.95
C ASP A 76 -1.04 9.59 8.94
N ASN A 77 -2.02 10.36 8.49
CA ASN A 77 -3.21 10.72 9.26
C ASN A 77 -4.40 9.78 9.05
N ILE A 78 -4.26 8.76 8.20
CA ILE A 78 -5.29 7.75 7.97
C ILE A 78 -4.92 6.49 8.75
N CYS A 79 -5.80 6.09 9.67
CA CYS A 79 -5.56 4.96 10.56
C CYS A 79 -5.63 3.62 9.83
N ILE A 80 -4.56 2.85 9.94
CA ILE A 80 -4.53 1.42 9.61
C ILE A 80 -4.30 0.67 10.92
N LYS A 81 -5.16 -0.29 11.22
CA LYS A 81 -5.04 -1.10 12.43
C LYS A 81 -3.66 -1.76 12.53
N ASP A 82 -3.05 -1.64 13.72
CA ASP A 82 -1.76 -2.21 14.05
C ASP A 82 -0.55 -1.60 13.27
N GLU A 83 -0.76 -0.46 12.61
CA GLU A 83 0.31 0.34 12.00
C GLU A 83 0.37 1.74 12.62
N PRO A 84 1.55 2.38 12.72
CA PRO A 84 1.65 3.73 13.25
C PRO A 84 0.79 4.74 12.48
N ALA A 85 0.14 5.66 13.20
CA ALA A 85 -0.57 6.80 12.63
C ALA A 85 -0.20 8.04 13.44
N THR A 86 0.84 8.75 13.01
CA THR A 86 1.51 9.78 13.80
C THR A 86 1.17 11.20 13.38
N CYS A 87 0.51 11.41 12.25
CA CYS A 87 0.31 12.74 11.64
C CYS A 87 1.63 13.53 11.49
N ALA A 88 2.75 12.84 11.29
CA ALA A 88 4.10 13.40 11.26
C ALA A 88 4.46 14.22 12.53
N SER A 89 3.83 13.90 13.67
CA SER A 89 4.07 14.58 14.96
C SER A 89 4.73 13.65 15.97
N LYS A 90 5.72 14.18 16.67
CA LYS A 90 6.33 13.49 17.81
C LYS A 90 5.35 13.25 18.97
N MET A 91 4.28 14.02 19.05
CA MET A 91 3.24 13.81 20.06
C MET A 91 2.54 12.46 19.89
N LEU A 92 2.43 11.96 18.64
CA LEU A 92 1.78 10.69 18.31
C LEU A 92 2.77 9.62 17.86
N GLU A 93 4.06 9.78 18.06
CA GLU A 93 5.09 8.84 17.56
C GLU A 93 4.87 7.39 17.98
N ASN A 94 4.24 7.17 19.13
CA ASN A 94 3.95 5.86 19.70
C ASN A 94 2.48 5.42 19.50
N PHE A 95 1.69 6.20 18.76
CA PHE A 95 0.29 5.87 18.56
C PHE A 95 0.12 4.83 17.46
N VAL A 96 -0.45 3.69 17.85
CA VAL A 96 -0.84 2.60 16.95
C VAL A 96 -2.34 2.39 17.09
N PRO A 97 -3.15 2.76 16.10
CA PRO A 97 -4.59 2.65 16.21
C PRO A 97 -5.06 1.20 16.29
N PRO A 98 -6.06 0.90 17.16
CA PRO A 98 -6.66 -0.43 17.23
C PRO A 98 -7.79 -0.63 16.21
N TYR A 99 -7.96 0.28 15.26
CA TYR A 99 -9.02 0.27 14.25
C TYR A 99 -8.52 0.78 12.90
N ASN A 100 -9.27 0.47 11.84
CA ASN A 100 -9.08 1.04 10.52
C ASN A 100 -9.99 2.26 10.29
N ALA A 101 -9.53 3.23 9.53
CA ALA A 101 -10.42 4.20 8.90
C ALA A 101 -11.33 3.49 7.89
N SER A 102 -12.55 3.98 7.68
CA SER A 102 -13.51 3.36 6.75
C SER A 102 -12.99 3.21 5.32
N VAL A 103 -12.17 4.17 4.87
CA VAL A 103 -11.52 4.07 3.55
C VAL A 103 -10.54 2.90 3.49
N ILE A 104 -9.84 2.61 4.58
CA ILE A 104 -8.90 1.49 4.66
C ILE A 104 -9.63 0.16 4.59
N GLU A 105 -10.76 0.00 5.27
CA GLU A 105 -11.58 -1.22 5.18
C GLU A 105 -11.98 -1.48 3.72
N ARG A 106 -12.46 -0.46 3.01
CA ARG A 106 -12.82 -0.58 1.60
C ARG A 106 -11.64 -0.92 0.70
N LEU A 107 -10.47 -0.35 0.95
CA LEU A 107 -9.25 -0.66 0.20
C LEU A 107 -8.78 -2.09 0.46
N GLN A 108 -8.83 -2.54 1.72
CA GLN A 108 -8.48 -3.92 2.10
C GLN A 108 -9.44 -4.94 1.50
N ASP A 109 -10.75 -4.67 1.50
CA ASP A 109 -11.77 -5.53 0.86
C ASP A 109 -11.51 -5.69 -0.65
N ASN A 110 -10.89 -4.69 -1.28
CA ASN A 110 -10.49 -4.71 -2.68
C ASN A 110 -9.04 -5.17 -2.90
N HIS A 111 -8.36 -5.68 -1.87
CA HIS A 111 -6.98 -6.17 -1.91
C HIS A 111 -5.97 -5.17 -2.48
N TYR A 112 -6.17 -3.87 -2.17
CA TYR A 112 -5.19 -2.82 -2.42
C TYR A 112 -3.95 -3.07 -1.57
N ILE A 113 -2.77 -2.83 -2.13
CA ILE A 113 -1.50 -3.09 -1.45
C ILE A 113 -0.94 -1.78 -0.90
N SER A 114 -0.91 -1.64 0.43
CA SER A 114 -0.24 -0.52 1.09
C SER A 114 1.23 -0.86 1.36
N LEU A 115 2.14 -0.02 0.86
CA LEU A 115 3.59 -0.16 1.08
C LEU A 115 4.05 0.51 2.37
N GLY A 116 3.24 1.36 2.95
CA GLY A 116 3.56 2.10 4.17
C GLY A 116 2.81 3.42 4.29
N LYS A 117 3.22 4.23 5.26
CA LYS A 117 2.59 5.49 5.63
C LYS A 117 3.43 6.68 5.14
N LEU A 118 2.76 7.61 4.47
CA LEU A 118 3.40 8.77 3.86
C LEU A 118 3.53 9.94 4.82
N ASN A 119 4.66 10.63 4.69
CA ASN A 119 4.95 11.88 5.36
C ASN A 119 3.92 12.96 5.00
N MET A 120 3.78 13.95 5.86
CA MET A 120 2.78 15.01 5.74
C MET A 120 3.17 16.21 6.60
N ASP A 121 2.47 17.32 6.44
CA ASP A 121 2.56 18.44 7.39
C ASP A 121 2.02 18.01 8.75
N GLU A 122 2.69 18.43 9.83
CA GLU A 122 2.29 18.05 11.18
C GLU A 122 0.80 18.36 11.43
N PHE A 123 0.02 17.34 11.81
CA PHE A 123 -1.44 17.41 11.96
C PHE A 123 -2.21 17.96 10.74
N ALA A 124 -1.64 17.83 9.54
CA ALA A 124 -2.20 18.37 8.29
C ALA A 124 -2.43 19.90 8.32
N MET A 125 -1.58 20.61 9.03
CA MET A 125 -1.67 22.06 9.25
C MET A 125 -0.52 22.83 8.59
N GLY A 126 -0.25 22.48 7.35
CA GLY A 126 0.77 23.12 6.53
C GLY A 126 0.28 24.23 5.62
#